data_021e1d8404ac003b17ac2f7f80fcf5ad
#
_entry.id   021e1d8404ac003b17ac2f7f80fcf5ad
#
_cell.length_a   1.000
_cell.length_b   1.000
_cell.length_c   1.000
_cell.angle_alpha   90.00
_cell.angle_beta   90.00
_cell.angle_gamma   90.00
#
_symmetry.space_group_name_H-M   'P 1'
#
loop_
_entity.id
_entity.type
_entity.pdbx_description
1 polymer ?
#
loop_
_entity_poly.entity_id
_entity_poly.type
_entity_poly.pdbx_seq_one_letter_code
_entity_poly.pdbx_strand_id
1 'polypeptide(L)'
;MEYRQLGKSGLRVSKLCIGTMVGFTNENYEEAKKIVETGIDYGINFIDTADCYGESEEIIGRILKETGKRNKVILATKFGWYMGDGPNDYGGSIKHIIEACEASLRRLKTDYIDLYIIHVVDPNTPMEETLYALDKLVRDGKIRYIGTSKHPSYLILEGIFISEKYGWARFVSEQPPYNLLDRSIENELIPMALRYGIGITPFFPLAAGLLSGKYRKGVKLEEGRMKWRIEKMDPIVEKSLEVIEKLIVLAENRGVNLAEFSLSWLMNMQGVSSVILGARKIEYLLSGIKACDIKLTEEEMKKVDEIVPPGSYVYPYYEESIWRPARMFYSSKARKIKGTGAYIPDNKTGSDKKAGYEE
;
A
#
# COMPACT_ATOMS: atom_id res chain seq x y z
N MET A 1 20.68 6.46 2.10
CA MET A 1 19.42 5.66 2.32
C MET A 1 19.55 4.87 3.61
N GLU A 2 18.57 4.95 4.50
CA GLU A 2 18.48 4.17 5.74
C GLU A 2 17.73 2.86 5.47
N TYR A 3 18.18 1.76 6.14
CA TYR A 3 17.52 0.45 6.05
C TYR A 3 16.97 0.05 7.41
N ARG A 4 15.76 -0.50 7.41
CA ARG A 4 15.04 -0.93 8.62
C ARG A 4 14.66 -2.40 8.49
N GLN A 5 14.53 -3.08 9.63
CA GLN A 5 13.95 -4.41 9.63
C GLN A 5 12.46 -4.34 9.27
N LEU A 6 11.99 -5.28 8.47
CA LEU A 6 10.57 -5.46 8.20
C LEU A 6 9.95 -6.26 9.36
N GLY A 7 9.41 -5.52 10.33
CA GLY A 7 8.96 -6.12 11.59
C GLY A 7 10.09 -6.83 12.34
N LYS A 8 9.80 -7.99 12.90
CA LYS A 8 10.79 -8.87 13.55
C LYS A 8 11.43 -9.89 12.59
N SER A 9 11.29 -9.71 11.28
CA SER A 9 11.97 -10.57 10.29
C SER A 9 13.44 -10.19 10.13
N GLY A 10 14.23 -11.09 9.52
CA GLY A 10 15.62 -10.77 9.12
C GLY A 10 15.71 -9.85 7.90
N LEU A 11 14.59 -9.54 7.25
CA LEU A 11 14.56 -8.76 6.02
C LEU A 11 14.79 -7.28 6.30
N ARG A 12 15.72 -6.65 5.58
CA ARG A 12 16.04 -5.22 5.68
C ARG A 12 15.58 -4.48 4.44
N VAL A 13 14.66 -3.56 4.62
CA VAL A 13 14.07 -2.72 3.56
C VAL A 13 14.54 -1.28 3.68
N SER A 14 14.72 -0.59 2.56
CA SER A 14 14.89 0.86 2.53
C SER A 14 13.64 1.55 3.09
N LYS A 15 13.80 2.66 3.80
CA LYS A 15 12.66 3.39 4.39
C LYS A 15 11.71 4.01 3.36
N LEU A 16 12.11 4.03 2.07
CA LEU A 16 11.30 4.35 0.91
C LEU A 16 11.19 3.13 0.00
N CYS A 17 9.98 2.81 -0.46
CA CYS A 17 9.66 1.74 -1.40
C CYS A 17 9.13 2.32 -2.70
N ILE A 18 9.50 1.75 -3.84
CA ILE A 18 8.91 2.09 -5.13
C ILE A 18 7.59 1.32 -5.29
N GLY A 19 6.46 2.05 -5.30
CA GLY A 19 5.15 1.51 -5.61
C GLY A 19 4.86 1.62 -7.12
N THR A 20 4.35 0.56 -7.72
CA THR A 20 4.24 0.43 -9.18
C THR A 20 2.81 0.44 -9.71
N MET A 21 1.83 0.72 -8.87
CA MET A 21 0.41 0.76 -9.27
C MET A 21 0.13 1.80 -10.37
N VAL A 22 0.96 2.84 -10.49
CA VAL A 22 0.75 3.96 -11.42
C VAL A 22 2.02 4.19 -12.24
N GLY A 23 1.88 4.33 -13.56
CA GLY A 23 2.98 4.69 -14.48
C GLY A 23 3.86 3.51 -14.92
N PHE A 24 3.52 2.29 -14.54
CA PHE A 24 4.25 1.09 -14.96
C PHE A 24 3.49 0.35 -16.06
N THR A 25 3.48 0.95 -17.23
CA THR A 25 2.84 0.44 -18.46
C THR A 25 3.85 0.36 -19.60
N ASN A 26 3.53 -0.36 -20.67
CA ASN A 26 4.38 -0.43 -21.86
C ASN A 26 4.60 0.95 -22.49
N GLU A 27 3.59 1.82 -22.46
CA GLU A 27 3.68 3.20 -22.98
C GLU A 27 4.69 4.05 -22.20
N ASN A 28 4.81 3.80 -20.88
CA ASN A 28 5.70 4.54 -19.99
C ASN A 28 6.97 3.75 -19.61
N TYR A 29 7.34 2.74 -20.39
CA TYR A 29 8.41 1.81 -20.03
C TYR A 29 9.75 2.50 -19.71
N GLU A 30 10.19 3.45 -20.52
CA GLU A 30 11.48 4.13 -20.33
C GLU A 30 11.50 4.97 -19.06
N GLU A 31 10.38 5.64 -18.71
CA GLU A 31 10.26 6.38 -17.46
C GLU A 31 10.20 5.42 -16.26
N ALA A 32 9.47 4.32 -16.35
CA ALA A 32 9.42 3.28 -15.33
C ALA A 32 10.81 2.67 -15.08
N LYS A 33 11.57 2.38 -16.16
CA LYS A 33 12.93 1.90 -16.08
C LYS A 33 13.86 2.89 -15.40
N LYS A 34 13.80 4.15 -15.81
CA LYS A 34 14.56 5.24 -15.20
C LYS A 34 14.27 5.39 -13.70
N ILE A 35 12.99 5.30 -13.30
CA ILE A 35 12.57 5.35 -11.90
C ILE A 35 13.19 4.19 -11.11
N VAL A 36 13.11 2.96 -11.62
CA VAL A 36 13.64 1.77 -10.92
C VAL A 36 15.17 1.84 -10.82
N GLU A 37 15.87 2.11 -11.92
CA GLU A 37 17.34 2.18 -11.94
C GLU A 37 17.84 3.28 -11.00
N THR A 38 17.29 4.50 -11.12
CA THR A 38 17.64 5.62 -10.23
C THR A 38 17.36 5.29 -8.77
N GLY A 39 16.19 4.69 -8.48
CA GLY A 39 15.86 4.30 -7.11
C GLY A 39 16.89 3.33 -6.52
N ILE A 40 17.26 2.30 -7.26
CA ILE A 40 18.29 1.33 -6.84
C ILE A 40 19.65 2.02 -6.65
N ASP A 41 20.04 2.91 -7.55
CA ASP A 41 21.31 3.64 -7.47
C ASP A 41 21.37 4.57 -6.24
N TYR A 42 20.22 5.11 -5.79
CA TYR A 42 20.09 5.83 -4.52
C TYR A 42 19.91 4.92 -3.28
N GLY A 43 19.96 3.60 -3.48
CA GLY A 43 19.89 2.60 -2.40
C GLY A 43 18.47 2.19 -2.02
N ILE A 44 17.46 2.47 -2.82
CA ILE A 44 16.13 1.87 -2.63
C ILE A 44 16.25 0.39 -3.03
N ASN A 45 15.94 -0.49 -2.09
CA ASN A 45 15.98 -1.93 -2.30
C ASN A 45 14.60 -2.59 -2.21
N PHE A 46 13.51 -1.83 -2.12
CA PHE A 46 12.17 -2.37 -1.96
C PHE A 46 11.26 -1.88 -3.09
N ILE A 47 10.63 -2.83 -3.80
CA ILE A 47 9.69 -2.58 -4.90
C ILE A 47 8.40 -3.32 -4.58
N ASP A 48 7.28 -2.61 -4.65
CA ASP A 48 5.93 -3.12 -4.39
C ASP A 48 5.06 -3.09 -5.65
N THR A 49 4.53 -4.24 -6.03
CA THR A 49 3.57 -4.42 -7.11
C THR A 49 2.37 -5.27 -6.67
N ALA A 50 1.50 -5.68 -7.59
CA ALA A 50 0.43 -6.64 -7.38
C ALA A 50 0.00 -7.28 -8.71
N ASP A 51 -0.60 -8.45 -8.62
CA ASP A 51 -1.16 -9.18 -9.77
C ASP A 51 -2.22 -8.37 -10.53
N CYS A 52 -3.03 -7.57 -9.80
CA CYS A 52 -4.10 -6.76 -10.35
C CYS A 52 -3.67 -5.35 -10.85
N TYR A 53 -2.36 -5.03 -10.87
CA TYR A 53 -1.86 -3.72 -11.33
C TYR A 53 -1.57 -3.69 -12.85
N GLY A 54 -2.44 -4.29 -13.65
CA GLY A 54 -2.28 -4.31 -15.10
C GLY A 54 -0.94 -4.92 -15.53
N GLU A 55 -0.15 -4.17 -16.30
CA GLU A 55 1.14 -4.61 -16.85
C GLU A 55 2.31 -4.52 -15.85
N SER A 56 2.09 -4.00 -14.65
CA SER A 56 3.14 -3.62 -13.71
C SER A 56 4.12 -4.76 -13.39
N GLU A 57 3.66 -5.99 -13.15
CA GLU A 57 4.54 -7.12 -12.88
C GLU A 57 5.42 -7.48 -14.11
N GLU A 58 4.88 -7.41 -15.32
CA GLU A 58 5.64 -7.67 -16.56
C GLU A 58 6.71 -6.61 -16.80
N ILE A 59 6.37 -5.33 -16.58
CA ILE A 59 7.28 -4.21 -16.70
C ILE A 59 8.43 -4.32 -15.69
N ILE A 60 8.14 -4.58 -14.41
CA ILE A 60 9.17 -4.79 -13.39
C ILE A 60 10.02 -6.01 -13.70
N GLY A 61 9.41 -7.13 -14.09
CA GLY A 61 10.13 -8.35 -14.49
C GLY A 61 11.08 -8.11 -15.65
N ARG A 62 10.65 -7.34 -16.64
CA ARG A 62 11.47 -6.95 -17.79
C ARG A 62 12.65 -6.07 -17.36
N ILE A 63 12.40 -5.00 -16.58
CA ILE A 63 13.43 -4.07 -16.10
C ILE A 63 14.49 -4.83 -15.28
N LEU A 64 14.06 -5.63 -14.29
CA LEU A 64 15.00 -6.35 -13.42
C LEU A 64 15.82 -7.40 -14.17
N LYS A 65 15.24 -8.03 -15.20
CA LYS A 65 15.96 -8.98 -16.07
C LYS A 65 16.97 -8.28 -16.97
N GLU A 66 16.58 -7.19 -17.65
CA GLU A 66 17.46 -6.41 -18.54
C GLU A 66 18.65 -5.79 -17.79
N THR A 67 18.41 -5.31 -16.56
CA THR A 67 19.44 -4.65 -15.74
C THR A 67 20.28 -5.62 -14.90
N GLY A 68 19.87 -6.88 -14.79
CA GLY A 68 20.52 -7.88 -13.91
C GLY A 68 20.39 -7.54 -12.41
N LYS A 69 19.46 -6.65 -12.03
CA LYS A 69 19.35 -6.12 -10.66
C LYS A 69 18.36 -6.88 -9.76
N ARG A 70 17.81 -8.05 -10.18
CA ARG A 70 16.84 -8.82 -9.38
C ARG A 70 17.33 -9.11 -7.95
N ASN A 71 18.58 -9.48 -7.80
CA ASN A 71 19.19 -9.79 -6.49
C ASN A 71 19.56 -8.55 -5.63
N LYS A 72 19.36 -7.35 -6.17
CA LYS A 72 19.58 -6.08 -5.43
C LYS A 72 18.31 -5.57 -4.76
N VAL A 73 17.17 -6.18 -5.07
CA VAL A 73 15.86 -5.69 -4.61
C VAL A 73 15.10 -6.76 -3.84
N ILE A 74 14.31 -6.32 -2.89
CA ILE A 74 13.23 -7.04 -2.24
C ILE A 74 11.99 -6.76 -3.08
N LEU A 75 11.46 -7.79 -3.72
CA LEU A 75 10.31 -7.70 -4.60
C LEU A 75 9.07 -8.20 -3.88
N ALA A 76 8.12 -7.29 -3.66
CA ALA A 76 6.81 -7.62 -3.14
C ALA A 76 5.77 -7.65 -4.25
N THR A 77 4.90 -8.65 -4.23
CA THR A 77 3.66 -8.66 -5.01
C THR A 77 2.52 -9.22 -4.17
N LYS A 78 1.30 -9.10 -4.68
CA LYS A 78 0.08 -9.37 -3.93
C LYS A 78 -0.86 -10.25 -4.74
N PHE A 79 -1.79 -10.92 -4.02
CA PHE A 79 -2.86 -11.74 -4.59
C PHE A 79 -4.17 -11.52 -3.84
N GLY A 80 -5.24 -12.10 -4.35
CA GLY A 80 -6.54 -12.14 -3.69
C GLY A 80 -7.57 -11.21 -4.30
N TRP A 81 -7.18 -10.28 -5.14
CA TRP A 81 -8.10 -9.47 -5.93
C TRP A 81 -8.62 -10.25 -7.14
N TYR A 82 -9.66 -9.74 -7.80
CA TYR A 82 -10.24 -10.38 -8.99
C TYR A 82 -9.26 -10.37 -10.17
N MET A 83 -8.92 -11.55 -10.70
CA MET A 83 -8.05 -11.71 -11.86
C MET A 83 -8.78 -12.27 -13.09
N GLY A 84 -10.06 -12.60 -12.95
CA GLY A 84 -10.94 -13.11 -13.99
C GLY A 84 -12.39 -13.17 -13.52
N ASP A 85 -13.27 -13.70 -14.38
CA ASP A 85 -14.71 -13.79 -14.10
C ASP A 85 -15.12 -15.14 -13.46
N GLY A 86 -14.16 -16.05 -13.30
CA GLY A 86 -14.41 -17.37 -12.71
C GLY A 86 -14.59 -17.34 -11.21
N PRO A 87 -15.31 -18.32 -10.62
CA PRO A 87 -15.61 -18.35 -9.19
C PRO A 87 -14.37 -18.58 -8.31
N ASN A 88 -13.24 -18.99 -8.90
CA ASN A 88 -11.98 -19.23 -8.20
C ASN A 88 -10.86 -18.28 -8.63
N ASP A 89 -11.17 -17.18 -9.32
CA ASP A 89 -10.18 -16.24 -9.83
C ASP A 89 -9.89 -15.11 -8.82
N TYR A 90 -10.21 -15.31 -7.54
CA TYR A 90 -9.98 -14.36 -6.44
C TYR A 90 -9.95 -15.07 -5.08
N GLY A 91 -9.58 -14.32 -4.04
CA GLY A 91 -9.69 -14.73 -2.64
C GLY A 91 -8.47 -15.49 -2.12
N GLY A 92 -8.69 -16.21 -1.00
CA GLY A 92 -7.67 -16.86 -0.19
C GLY A 92 -7.62 -18.38 -0.30
N SER A 93 -8.30 -19.00 -1.28
CA SER A 93 -8.30 -20.45 -1.45
C SER A 93 -6.92 -21.00 -1.86
N ILE A 94 -6.60 -22.22 -1.45
CA ILE A 94 -5.35 -22.92 -1.84
C ILE A 94 -5.15 -22.88 -3.36
N LYS A 95 -6.24 -23.16 -4.11
CA LYS A 95 -6.19 -23.14 -5.57
C LYS A 95 -5.75 -21.79 -6.11
N HIS A 96 -6.45 -20.73 -5.71
CA HIS A 96 -6.16 -19.39 -6.23
C HIS A 96 -4.77 -18.90 -5.82
N ILE A 97 -4.35 -19.09 -4.56
CA ILE A 97 -3.05 -18.65 -4.06
C ILE A 97 -1.90 -19.26 -4.87
N ILE A 98 -1.96 -20.58 -5.14
CA ILE A 98 -0.90 -21.26 -5.89
C ILE A 98 -0.87 -20.79 -7.33
N GLU A 99 -2.03 -20.73 -8.00
CA GLU A 99 -2.12 -20.29 -9.41
C GLU A 99 -1.71 -18.84 -9.60
N ALA A 100 -2.13 -17.94 -8.70
CA ALA A 100 -1.74 -16.54 -8.71
C ALA A 100 -0.24 -16.35 -8.49
N CYS A 101 0.37 -17.09 -7.55
CA CYS A 101 1.81 -17.06 -7.32
C CYS A 101 2.59 -17.48 -8.57
N GLU A 102 2.23 -18.61 -9.19
CA GLU A 102 2.85 -19.09 -10.42
C GLU A 102 2.71 -18.08 -11.57
N ALA A 103 1.54 -17.46 -11.70
CA ALA A 103 1.30 -16.44 -12.71
C ALA A 103 2.17 -15.19 -12.47
N SER A 104 2.28 -14.73 -11.22
CA SER A 104 3.13 -13.61 -10.82
C SER A 104 4.61 -13.90 -11.07
N LEU A 105 5.11 -15.09 -10.73
CA LEU A 105 6.49 -15.50 -11.01
C LEU A 105 6.80 -15.45 -12.52
N ARG A 106 5.87 -15.90 -13.37
CA ARG A 106 6.02 -15.82 -14.84
C ARG A 106 6.08 -14.39 -15.34
N ARG A 107 5.17 -13.49 -14.88
CA ARG A 107 5.15 -12.07 -15.27
C ARG A 107 6.39 -11.33 -14.78
N LEU A 108 6.79 -11.57 -13.53
CA LEU A 108 7.98 -10.99 -12.90
C LEU A 108 9.30 -11.57 -13.42
N LYS A 109 9.26 -12.66 -14.23
CA LYS A 109 10.45 -13.32 -14.81
C LYS A 109 11.49 -13.69 -13.74
N THR A 110 11.04 -14.25 -12.64
CA THR A 110 11.85 -14.64 -11.47
C THR A 110 11.37 -15.95 -10.88
N ASP A 111 12.26 -16.66 -10.19
CA ASP A 111 11.96 -17.95 -9.57
C ASP A 111 11.41 -17.81 -8.15
N TYR A 112 11.50 -16.61 -7.57
CA TYR A 112 11.03 -16.35 -6.20
C TYR A 112 10.52 -14.92 -6.01
N ILE A 113 9.59 -14.76 -5.08
CA ILE A 113 9.07 -13.50 -4.57
C ILE A 113 9.61 -13.32 -3.15
N ASP A 114 10.14 -12.13 -2.81
CA ASP A 114 10.66 -11.89 -1.47
C ASP A 114 9.56 -11.72 -0.44
N LEU A 115 8.50 -10.97 -0.77
CA LEU A 115 7.35 -10.73 0.11
C LEU A 115 6.04 -10.93 -0.68
N TYR A 116 5.24 -11.93 -0.28
CA TYR A 116 3.95 -12.22 -0.90
C TYR A 116 2.82 -11.80 0.03
N ILE A 117 1.92 -10.95 -0.45
CA ILE A 117 0.98 -10.20 0.39
C ILE A 117 -0.46 -10.59 0.06
N ILE A 118 -1.27 -10.88 1.07
CA ILE A 118 -2.72 -10.97 0.93
C ILE A 118 -3.25 -9.55 0.70
N HIS A 119 -3.73 -9.27 -0.52
CA HIS A 119 -4.09 -7.91 -0.94
C HIS A 119 -5.39 -7.39 -0.32
N VAL A 120 -6.33 -8.29 -0.07
CA VAL A 120 -7.65 -8.00 0.51
C VAL A 120 -8.07 -9.14 1.43
N VAL A 121 -8.90 -8.81 2.41
CA VAL A 121 -9.52 -9.82 3.27
C VAL A 121 -10.48 -10.67 2.45
N ASP A 122 -10.35 -12.01 2.55
CA ASP A 122 -11.35 -12.95 2.06
C ASP A 122 -12.10 -13.56 3.25
N PRO A 123 -13.35 -13.15 3.49
CA PRO A 123 -14.12 -13.62 4.64
C PRO A 123 -14.73 -15.00 4.41
N ASN A 124 -14.64 -15.56 3.21
CA ASN A 124 -15.26 -16.83 2.85
C ASN A 124 -14.28 -18.01 2.92
N THR A 125 -12.97 -17.71 3.02
CA THR A 125 -11.93 -18.73 3.15
C THR A 125 -11.38 -18.74 4.58
N PRO A 126 -11.36 -19.89 5.28
CA PRO A 126 -10.72 -20.00 6.58
C PRO A 126 -9.25 -19.56 6.53
N MET A 127 -8.81 -18.80 7.52
CA MET A 127 -7.42 -18.31 7.60
C MET A 127 -6.40 -19.48 7.63
N GLU A 128 -6.77 -20.63 8.21
CA GLU A 128 -5.95 -21.84 8.19
C GLU A 128 -5.69 -22.34 6.77
N GLU A 129 -6.68 -22.32 5.88
CA GLU A 129 -6.52 -22.75 4.49
C GLU A 129 -5.55 -21.83 3.75
N THR A 130 -5.73 -20.50 3.92
CA THR A 130 -4.87 -19.48 3.31
C THR A 130 -3.43 -19.62 3.80
N LEU A 131 -3.21 -19.78 5.11
CA LEU A 131 -1.87 -19.91 5.69
C LEU A 131 -1.20 -21.23 5.30
N TYR A 132 -1.95 -22.32 5.19
CA TYR A 132 -1.43 -23.60 4.70
C TYR A 132 -0.84 -23.45 3.28
N ALA A 133 -1.57 -22.79 2.38
CA ALA A 133 -1.10 -22.55 1.02
C ALA A 133 0.15 -21.66 0.98
N LEU A 134 0.16 -20.60 1.79
CA LEU A 134 1.31 -19.68 1.90
C LEU A 134 2.54 -20.38 2.49
N ASP A 135 2.38 -21.17 3.56
CA ASP A 135 3.48 -21.94 4.15
C ASP A 135 4.06 -22.95 3.15
N LYS A 136 3.19 -23.62 2.38
CA LYS A 136 3.64 -24.51 1.29
C LYS A 136 4.51 -23.76 0.28
N LEU A 137 4.10 -22.56 -0.18
CA LEU A 137 4.89 -21.76 -1.12
C LEU A 137 6.22 -21.30 -0.52
N VAL A 138 6.27 -21.04 0.80
CA VAL A 138 7.53 -20.74 1.51
C VAL A 138 8.44 -21.96 1.52
N ARG A 139 7.93 -23.15 1.88
CA ARG A 139 8.70 -24.41 1.89
C ARG A 139 9.18 -24.82 0.50
N ASP A 140 8.37 -24.60 -0.52
CA ASP A 140 8.74 -24.83 -1.93
C ASP A 140 9.78 -23.79 -2.43
N GLY A 141 10.09 -22.77 -1.66
CA GLY A 141 11.06 -21.72 -2.00
C GLY A 141 10.56 -20.71 -3.04
N LYS A 142 9.26 -20.70 -3.35
CA LYS A 142 8.66 -19.75 -4.32
C LYS A 142 8.45 -18.37 -3.74
N ILE A 143 8.20 -18.30 -2.44
CA ILE A 143 8.12 -17.04 -1.70
C ILE A 143 9.02 -17.13 -0.46
N ARG A 144 9.47 -15.97 0.06
CA ARG A 144 10.38 -15.92 1.23
C ARG A 144 9.64 -15.51 2.50
N TYR A 145 8.85 -14.46 2.43
CA TYR A 145 8.08 -13.91 3.54
C TYR A 145 6.63 -13.68 3.11
N ILE A 146 5.74 -13.64 4.08
CA ILE A 146 4.33 -13.38 3.87
C ILE A 146 3.88 -12.13 4.63
N GLY A 147 2.94 -11.39 4.06
CA GLY A 147 2.35 -10.20 4.65
C GLY A 147 0.87 -10.05 4.35
N THR A 148 0.28 -9.03 4.92
CA THR A 148 -1.12 -8.66 4.72
C THR A 148 -1.25 -7.22 4.26
N SER A 149 -2.38 -6.88 3.67
CA SER A 149 -2.75 -5.52 3.33
C SER A 149 -4.22 -5.28 3.69
N LYS A 150 -4.50 -4.16 4.34
CA LYS A 150 -5.85 -3.76 4.74
C LYS A 150 -6.53 -4.75 5.70
N HIS A 151 -5.74 -5.53 6.45
CA HIS A 151 -6.27 -6.43 7.45
C HIS A 151 -6.47 -5.72 8.80
N PRO A 152 -7.62 -5.90 9.46
CA PRO A 152 -7.79 -5.46 10.83
C PRO A 152 -6.89 -6.27 11.77
N SER A 153 -6.48 -5.67 12.89
CA SER A 153 -5.55 -6.27 13.84
C SER A 153 -5.96 -7.67 14.30
N TYR A 154 -7.26 -7.91 14.51
CA TYR A 154 -7.73 -9.22 14.99
C TYR A 154 -7.48 -10.34 13.97
N LEU A 155 -7.62 -10.10 12.66
CA LEU A 155 -7.31 -11.09 11.62
C LEU A 155 -5.81 -11.35 11.49
N ILE A 156 -4.98 -10.30 11.66
CA ILE A 156 -3.52 -10.46 11.69
C ILE A 156 -3.13 -11.34 12.88
N LEU A 157 -3.71 -11.09 14.07
CA LEU A 157 -3.45 -11.87 15.26
C LEU A 157 -3.94 -13.30 15.12
N GLU A 158 -5.14 -13.52 14.58
CA GLU A 158 -5.65 -14.84 14.25
C GLU A 158 -4.65 -15.62 13.39
N GLY A 159 -4.17 -15.01 12.31
CA GLY A 159 -3.17 -15.64 11.44
C GLY A 159 -1.84 -15.92 12.15
N ILE A 160 -1.39 -15.04 13.03
CA ILE A 160 -0.17 -15.25 13.83
C ILE A 160 -0.33 -16.47 14.75
N PHE A 161 -1.45 -16.57 15.48
CA PHE A 161 -1.69 -17.68 16.41
C PHE A 161 -1.88 -19.02 15.68
N ILE A 162 -2.54 -19.01 14.52
CA ILE A 162 -2.64 -20.19 13.65
C ILE A 162 -1.24 -20.63 13.20
N SER A 163 -0.41 -19.70 12.71
CA SER A 163 0.96 -19.99 12.28
C SER A 163 1.80 -20.55 13.42
N GLU A 164 1.71 -20.00 14.61
CA GLU A 164 2.40 -20.51 15.81
C GLU A 164 1.93 -21.91 16.19
N LYS A 165 0.61 -22.17 16.15
CA LYS A 165 0.01 -23.48 16.46
C LYS A 165 0.51 -24.60 15.55
N TYR A 166 0.66 -24.32 14.25
CA TYR A 166 1.03 -25.32 13.25
C TYR A 166 2.50 -25.28 12.85
N GLY A 167 3.30 -24.34 13.34
CA GLY A 167 4.69 -24.15 12.95
C GLY A 167 4.83 -23.68 11.49
N TRP A 168 3.87 -22.86 11.03
CA TRP A 168 3.85 -22.30 9.68
C TRP A 168 4.50 -20.94 9.61
N ALA A 169 4.75 -20.46 8.37
CA ALA A 169 5.20 -19.11 8.13
C ALA A 169 4.21 -18.10 8.71
N ARG A 170 4.73 -17.06 9.40
CA ARG A 170 3.90 -16.01 9.99
C ARG A 170 4.00 -14.71 9.21
N PHE A 171 2.98 -13.89 9.30
CA PHE A 171 3.01 -12.53 8.75
C PHE A 171 4.15 -11.70 9.36
N VAL A 172 4.89 -11.00 8.49
CA VAL A 172 5.97 -10.10 8.89
C VAL A 172 5.64 -8.62 8.67
N SER A 173 4.63 -8.34 7.84
CA SER A 173 4.23 -6.96 7.52
C SER A 173 2.72 -6.82 7.33
N GLU A 174 2.24 -5.61 7.59
CA GLU A 174 0.93 -5.12 7.18
C GLU A 174 1.09 -3.87 6.33
N GLN A 175 0.31 -3.79 5.25
CA GLN A 175 0.27 -2.67 4.32
C GLN A 175 -1.06 -1.92 4.41
N PRO A 176 -1.19 -0.92 5.31
CA PRO A 176 -2.39 -0.12 5.49
C PRO A 176 -2.32 1.22 4.74
N PRO A 177 -3.46 1.92 4.52
CA PRO A 177 -3.43 3.34 4.24
C PRO A 177 -2.95 4.12 5.47
N TYR A 178 -2.01 5.04 5.29
CA TYR A 178 -1.54 5.91 6.37
C TYR A 178 -0.90 7.18 5.81
N ASN A 179 -1.34 8.33 6.27
CA ASN A 179 -0.85 9.63 5.87
C ASN A 179 -1.33 10.73 6.85
N LEU A 180 -0.90 11.97 6.65
CA LEU A 180 -1.28 13.11 7.50
C LEU A 180 -2.79 13.42 7.55
N LEU A 181 -3.59 12.93 6.60
CA LEU A 181 -5.04 13.12 6.60
C LEU A 181 -5.82 11.90 7.11
N ASP A 182 -5.14 10.78 7.33
CA ASP A 182 -5.72 9.56 7.90
C ASP A 182 -4.71 8.89 8.82
N ARG A 183 -4.90 9.08 10.12
CA ARG A 183 -4.08 8.58 11.21
C ARG A 183 -4.79 7.48 12.02
N SER A 184 -5.90 6.97 11.52
CA SER A 184 -6.79 6.03 12.21
C SER A 184 -6.09 4.76 12.70
N ILE A 185 -5.05 4.29 11.98
CA ILE A 185 -4.29 3.09 12.35
C ILE A 185 -3.47 3.24 13.65
N GLU A 186 -3.26 4.47 14.12
CA GLU A 186 -2.53 4.74 15.37
C GLU A 186 -3.30 4.27 16.61
N ASN A 187 -4.64 4.13 16.52
CA ASN A 187 -5.48 3.71 17.64
C ASN A 187 -5.28 2.24 18.04
N GLU A 188 -5.00 1.35 17.07
CA GLU A 188 -4.98 -0.09 17.32
C GLU A 188 -3.89 -0.82 16.52
N LEU A 189 -3.82 -0.58 15.20
CA LEU A 189 -2.94 -1.35 14.31
C LEU A 189 -1.45 -1.12 14.63
N ILE A 190 -1.03 0.13 14.85
CA ILE A 190 0.35 0.46 15.23
C ILE A 190 0.74 -0.18 16.57
N PRO A 191 -0.03 -0.01 17.67
CA PRO A 191 0.26 -0.70 18.94
C PRO A 191 0.35 -2.22 18.81
N MET A 192 -0.55 -2.84 18.06
CA MET A 192 -0.51 -4.27 17.76
C MET A 192 0.76 -4.64 17.00
N ALA A 193 1.08 -3.90 15.93
CA ALA A 193 2.23 -4.17 15.08
C ALA A 193 3.54 -4.10 15.88
N LEU A 194 3.71 -3.11 16.74
CA LEU A 194 4.86 -2.98 17.63
C LEU A 194 4.97 -4.15 18.60
N ARG A 195 3.87 -4.53 19.23
CA ARG A 195 3.84 -5.64 20.21
C ARG A 195 4.18 -6.98 19.58
N TYR A 196 3.61 -7.27 18.41
CA TYR A 196 3.76 -8.58 17.76
C TYR A 196 4.87 -8.62 16.69
N GLY A 197 5.53 -7.50 16.44
CA GLY A 197 6.67 -7.42 15.53
C GLY A 197 6.28 -7.48 14.06
N ILE A 198 5.19 -6.81 13.70
CA ILE A 198 4.74 -6.62 12.32
C ILE A 198 5.30 -5.29 11.81
N GLY A 199 5.94 -5.29 10.64
CA GLY A 199 6.41 -4.07 9.99
C GLY A 199 5.27 -3.38 9.25
N ILE A 200 5.11 -2.08 9.45
CA ILE A 200 4.11 -1.29 8.71
C ILE A 200 4.74 -0.73 7.44
N THR A 201 4.12 -1.02 6.30
CA THR A 201 4.52 -0.54 4.97
C THR A 201 3.39 0.26 4.34
N PRO A 202 3.16 1.50 4.79
CA PRO A 202 1.98 2.25 4.39
C PRO A 202 1.98 2.57 2.90
N PHE A 203 0.82 2.39 2.28
CA PHE A 203 0.51 2.93 0.96
C PHE A 203 -0.34 4.20 1.07
N PHE A 204 -0.51 4.93 -0.04
CA PHE A 204 -1.28 6.17 -0.09
C PHE A 204 -0.67 7.33 0.75
N PRO A 205 0.68 7.46 0.76
CA PRO A 205 1.37 8.37 1.68
C PRO A 205 1.04 9.85 1.43
N LEU A 206 0.58 10.19 0.22
CA LEU A 206 0.19 11.55 -0.17
C LEU A 206 -1.33 11.71 -0.38
N ALA A 207 -2.16 10.82 0.18
CA ALA A 207 -3.64 10.91 0.15
C ALA A 207 -4.19 11.19 -1.26
N ALA A 208 -3.90 10.31 -2.25
CA ALA A 208 -4.23 10.48 -3.68
C ALA A 208 -3.69 11.78 -4.31
N GLY A 209 -2.65 12.35 -3.74
CA GLY A 209 -2.02 13.58 -4.17
C GLY A 209 -2.54 14.83 -3.47
N LEU A 210 -3.50 14.74 -2.55
CA LEU A 210 -3.94 15.90 -1.74
C LEU A 210 -2.76 16.54 -1.00
N LEU A 211 -1.85 15.72 -0.48
CA LEU A 211 -0.65 16.17 0.23
C LEU A 211 0.54 16.51 -0.70
N SER A 212 0.32 16.63 -2.00
CA SER A 212 1.38 17.03 -2.94
C SER A 212 1.69 18.52 -2.95
N GLY A 213 0.84 19.35 -2.32
CA GLY A 213 0.95 20.81 -2.32
C GLY A 213 0.32 21.51 -3.53
N LYS A 214 -0.13 20.77 -4.57
CA LYS A 214 -0.78 21.35 -5.74
C LYS A 214 -2.25 21.73 -5.52
N TYR A 215 -2.90 21.13 -4.56
CA TYR A 215 -4.30 21.39 -4.23
C TYR A 215 -4.39 22.44 -3.13
N ARG A 216 -4.94 23.61 -3.46
CA ARG A 216 -5.08 24.77 -2.57
C ARG A 216 -6.52 25.28 -2.62
N LYS A 217 -7.00 25.85 -1.52
CA LYS A 217 -8.34 26.46 -1.44
C LYS A 217 -8.43 27.62 -2.44
N GLY A 218 -9.47 27.62 -3.28
CA GLY A 218 -9.71 28.69 -4.25
C GLY A 218 -8.83 28.66 -5.51
N VAL A 219 -7.91 27.71 -5.64
CA VAL A 219 -7.07 27.57 -6.85
C VAL A 219 -7.74 26.64 -7.85
N LYS A 220 -7.94 27.14 -9.08
CA LYS A 220 -8.47 26.32 -10.19
C LYS A 220 -7.38 25.37 -10.68
N LEU A 221 -7.75 24.10 -10.78
CA LEU A 221 -6.84 23.04 -11.23
C LEU A 221 -7.04 22.74 -12.72
N GLU A 222 -5.95 22.65 -13.44
CA GLU A 222 -5.96 22.18 -14.82
C GLU A 222 -6.04 20.66 -14.89
N GLU A 223 -5.28 19.95 -14.01
CA GLU A 223 -5.19 18.48 -13.95
C GLU A 223 -5.09 17.95 -12.52
N GLY A 224 -5.49 16.70 -12.31
CA GLY A 224 -5.24 15.97 -11.06
C GLY A 224 -6.35 15.00 -10.67
N ARG A 225 -5.96 13.91 -10.00
CA ARG A 225 -6.86 12.83 -9.57
C ARG A 225 -8.06 13.33 -8.75
N MET A 226 -7.88 14.40 -7.97
CA MET A 226 -8.93 14.96 -7.11
C MET A 226 -9.70 16.12 -7.75
N LYS A 227 -9.37 16.51 -9.01
CA LYS A 227 -10.00 17.64 -9.69
C LYS A 227 -11.51 17.57 -9.66
N TRP A 228 -12.11 16.44 -10.06
CA TRP A 228 -13.56 16.27 -10.14
C TRP A 228 -14.26 16.36 -8.77
N ARG A 229 -13.61 15.93 -7.66
CA ARG A 229 -14.17 16.07 -6.30
C ARG A 229 -14.12 17.51 -5.82
N ILE A 230 -13.02 18.21 -6.13
CA ILE A 230 -12.87 19.64 -5.81
C ILE A 230 -13.90 20.45 -6.58
N GLU A 231 -14.07 20.18 -7.87
CA GLU A 231 -15.09 20.86 -8.71
C GLU A 231 -16.54 20.57 -8.26
N LYS A 232 -16.78 19.42 -7.67
CA LYS A 232 -18.09 19.06 -7.07
C LYS A 232 -18.28 19.57 -5.64
N MET A 233 -17.30 20.31 -5.10
CA MET A 233 -17.30 20.79 -3.71
C MET A 233 -17.61 19.67 -2.72
N ASP A 234 -16.90 18.54 -2.84
CA ASP A 234 -17.01 17.41 -1.93
C ASP A 234 -16.63 17.88 -0.50
N PRO A 235 -17.55 17.85 0.49
CA PRO A 235 -17.31 18.40 1.81
C PRO A 235 -16.10 17.81 2.53
N ILE A 236 -15.79 16.53 2.28
CA ILE A 236 -14.61 15.86 2.86
C ILE A 236 -13.34 16.47 2.27
N VAL A 237 -13.33 16.73 0.96
CA VAL A 237 -12.18 17.34 0.29
C VAL A 237 -12.02 18.80 0.72
N GLU A 238 -13.09 19.57 0.86
CA GLU A 238 -13.03 20.95 1.36
C GLU A 238 -12.42 21.03 2.76
N LYS A 239 -12.89 20.18 3.69
CA LYS A 239 -12.31 20.06 5.02
C LYS A 239 -10.83 19.67 4.98
N SER A 240 -10.47 18.77 4.07
CA SER A 240 -9.08 18.37 3.88
C SER A 240 -8.20 19.53 3.40
N LEU A 241 -8.70 20.38 2.49
CA LEU A 241 -7.98 21.56 2.02
C LEU A 241 -7.70 22.58 3.16
N GLU A 242 -8.61 22.74 4.12
CA GLU A 242 -8.37 23.61 5.29
C GLU A 242 -7.22 23.11 6.17
N VAL A 243 -7.13 21.79 6.34
CA VAL A 243 -6.02 21.15 7.06
C VAL A 243 -4.72 21.26 6.26
N ILE A 244 -4.80 21.03 4.96
CA ILE A 244 -3.66 21.09 4.04
C ILE A 244 -3.01 22.48 4.06
N GLU A 245 -3.78 23.59 4.07
CA GLU A 245 -3.22 24.93 4.16
C GLU A 245 -2.38 25.13 5.43
N LYS A 246 -2.81 24.59 6.57
CA LYS A 246 -2.04 24.65 7.82
C LYS A 246 -0.74 23.82 7.73
N LEU A 247 -0.82 22.63 7.11
CA LEU A 247 0.35 21.77 6.91
C LEU A 247 1.37 22.37 5.92
N ILE A 248 0.89 23.12 4.91
CA ILE A 248 1.75 23.84 3.98
C ILE A 248 2.60 24.88 4.73
N VAL A 249 1.99 25.65 5.65
CA VAL A 249 2.73 26.62 6.47
C VAL A 249 3.84 25.94 7.27
N LEU A 250 3.59 24.75 7.83
CA LEU A 250 4.65 24.01 8.54
C LEU A 250 5.78 23.58 7.59
N ALA A 251 5.45 23.08 6.41
CA ALA A 251 6.43 22.65 5.41
C ALA A 251 7.27 23.86 4.91
N GLU A 252 6.63 24.99 4.63
CA GLU A 252 7.30 26.24 4.20
C GLU A 252 8.23 26.77 5.30
N ASN A 253 7.83 26.75 6.56
CA ASN A 253 8.68 27.15 7.69
C ASN A 253 9.90 26.23 7.84
N ARG A 254 9.79 24.98 7.42
CA ARG A 254 10.90 24.02 7.35
C ARG A 254 11.78 24.21 6.13
N GLY A 255 11.34 24.99 5.11
CA GLY A 255 12.03 25.17 3.85
C GLY A 255 11.90 23.99 2.88
N VAL A 256 10.81 23.18 2.98
CA VAL A 256 10.52 22.05 2.12
C VAL A 256 9.11 22.13 1.55
N ASN A 257 8.80 21.37 0.50
CA ASN A 257 7.43 21.28 0.02
C ASN A 257 6.58 20.32 0.86
N LEU A 258 5.25 20.44 0.73
CA LEU A 258 4.31 19.61 1.52
C LEU A 258 4.49 18.10 1.26
N ALA A 259 4.82 17.68 0.04
CA ALA A 259 5.04 16.26 -0.24
C ALA A 259 6.27 15.72 0.49
N GLU A 260 7.38 16.46 0.47
CA GLU A 260 8.61 16.11 1.19
C GLU A 260 8.36 16.09 2.70
N PHE A 261 7.63 17.09 3.23
CA PHE A 261 7.23 17.14 4.64
C PHE A 261 6.38 15.93 5.04
N SER A 262 5.33 15.64 4.26
CA SER A 262 4.39 14.52 4.53
C SER A 262 5.06 13.16 4.48
N LEU A 263 5.92 12.93 3.50
CA LEU A 263 6.70 11.68 3.39
C LEU A 263 7.69 11.55 4.55
N SER A 264 8.40 12.64 4.89
CA SER A 264 9.30 12.65 6.03
C SER A 264 8.59 12.34 7.33
N TRP A 265 7.44 12.99 7.60
CA TRP A 265 6.62 12.71 8.77
C TRP A 265 6.29 11.21 8.85
N LEU A 266 5.77 10.65 7.77
CA LEU A 266 5.36 9.24 7.73
C LEU A 266 6.55 8.28 7.93
N MET A 267 7.72 8.58 7.34
CA MET A 267 8.94 7.80 7.53
C MET A 267 9.48 7.86 8.97
N ASN A 268 9.12 8.88 9.74
CA ASN A 268 9.56 9.02 11.13
C ASN A 268 8.55 8.43 12.14
N MET A 269 7.37 7.97 11.69
CA MET A 269 6.39 7.35 12.57
C MET A 269 6.85 5.98 13.07
N GLN A 270 6.61 5.72 14.35
CA GLN A 270 6.97 4.46 14.98
C GLN A 270 6.24 3.28 14.32
N GLY A 271 6.95 2.17 14.12
CA GLY A 271 6.39 0.96 13.48
C GLY A 271 6.46 0.99 11.95
N VAL A 272 6.67 2.15 11.31
CA VAL A 272 6.81 2.25 9.86
C VAL A 272 8.19 1.75 9.42
N SER A 273 8.20 0.64 8.69
CA SER A 273 9.42 0.06 8.12
C SER A 273 9.81 0.69 6.80
N SER A 274 8.84 0.91 5.91
CA SER A 274 9.08 1.48 4.57
C SER A 274 7.81 2.12 4.03
N VAL A 275 7.91 3.31 3.45
CA VAL A 275 6.79 4.06 2.85
C VAL A 275 6.70 3.77 1.36
N ILE A 276 5.55 3.32 0.88
CA ILE A 276 5.33 3.01 -0.54
C ILE A 276 4.96 4.29 -1.29
N LEU A 277 5.87 4.74 -2.14
CA LEU A 277 5.69 5.91 -2.99
C LEU A 277 5.37 5.48 -4.43
N GLY A 278 4.16 5.79 -4.90
CA GLY A 278 3.79 5.68 -6.31
C GLY A 278 4.34 6.88 -7.11
N ALA A 279 5.47 6.69 -7.75
CA ALA A 279 6.10 7.71 -8.58
C ALA A 279 5.88 7.40 -10.07
N ARG A 280 5.08 8.21 -10.78
CA ARG A 280 4.89 8.11 -12.24
C ARG A 280 5.85 8.96 -13.05
N LYS A 281 6.68 9.78 -12.40
CA LYS A 281 7.72 10.64 -12.97
C LYS A 281 8.93 10.63 -12.04
N ILE A 282 10.10 10.74 -12.62
CA ILE A 282 11.36 10.72 -11.87
C ILE A 282 11.45 11.82 -10.80
N GLU A 283 10.86 12.98 -11.05
CA GLU A 283 10.87 14.11 -10.12
C GLU A 283 10.17 13.75 -8.80
N TYR A 284 9.12 12.92 -8.85
CA TYR A 284 8.41 12.47 -7.66
C TYR A 284 9.24 11.47 -6.84
N LEU A 285 9.99 10.59 -7.51
CA LEU A 285 10.94 9.72 -6.84
C LEU A 285 12.04 10.53 -6.15
N LEU A 286 12.63 11.50 -6.85
CA LEU A 286 13.70 12.35 -6.31
C LEU A 286 13.22 13.18 -5.11
N SER A 287 11.98 13.69 -5.15
CA SER A 287 11.36 14.36 -4.00
C SER A 287 11.19 13.39 -2.81
N GLY A 288 10.76 12.14 -3.06
CA GLY A 288 10.70 11.09 -2.03
C GLY A 288 12.06 10.74 -1.45
N ILE A 289 13.11 10.70 -2.26
CA ILE A 289 14.49 10.47 -1.81
C ILE A 289 14.97 11.62 -0.92
N LYS A 290 14.72 12.88 -1.28
CA LYS A 290 15.02 14.04 -0.41
C LYS A 290 14.31 13.95 0.93
N ALA A 291 13.05 13.52 0.94
CA ALA A 291 12.29 13.32 2.18
C ALA A 291 12.95 12.33 3.14
N CYS A 292 13.76 11.40 2.61
CA CYS A 292 14.50 10.45 3.44
C CYS A 292 15.51 11.11 4.39
N ASP A 293 16.06 12.25 4.05
CA ASP A 293 17.10 12.93 4.83
C ASP A 293 16.53 13.98 5.79
N ILE A 294 15.23 14.27 5.69
CA ILE A 294 14.54 15.22 6.55
C ILE A 294 14.17 14.53 7.86
N LYS A 295 14.60 15.11 8.98
CA LYS A 295 14.18 14.70 10.33
C LYS A 295 13.35 15.82 10.92
N LEU A 296 12.09 15.54 11.23
CA LEU A 296 11.21 16.49 11.90
C LEU A 296 11.59 16.57 13.38
N THR A 297 11.53 17.79 13.92
CA THR A 297 11.75 18.03 15.35
C THR A 297 10.53 17.63 16.16
N GLU A 298 10.70 17.46 17.49
CA GLU A 298 9.57 17.20 18.40
C GLU A 298 8.52 18.32 18.36
N GLU A 299 8.96 19.57 18.20
CA GLU A 299 8.06 20.72 18.07
C GLU A 299 7.23 20.66 16.77
N GLU A 300 7.86 20.29 15.65
CA GLU A 300 7.15 20.09 14.38
C GLU A 300 6.16 18.94 14.47
N MET A 301 6.53 17.83 15.08
CA MET A 301 5.63 16.69 15.32
C MET A 301 4.44 17.10 16.19
N LYS A 302 4.68 17.86 17.27
CA LYS A 302 3.61 18.39 18.13
C LYS A 302 2.65 19.32 17.36
N LYS A 303 3.17 20.22 16.51
CA LYS A 303 2.34 21.07 15.65
C LYS A 303 1.49 20.27 14.67
N VAL A 304 2.03 19.16 14.12
CA VAL A 304 1.23 18.23 13.32
C VAL A 304 0.11 17.62 14.15
N ASP A 305 0.38 17.19 15.39
CA ASP A 305 -0.61 16.60 16.30
C ASP A 305 -1.72 17.60 16.69
N GLU A 306 -1.41 18.89 16.79
CA GLU A 306 -2.39 19.97 17.01
C GLU A 306 -3.30 20.18 15.79
N ILE A 307 -2.79 19.98 14.56
CA ILE A 307 -3.55 20.14 13.32
C ILE A 307 -4.38 18.89 13.00
N VAL A 308 -3.77 17.72 13.14
CA VAL A 308 -4.40 16.40 12.92
C VAL A 308 -4.06 15.52 14.13
N PRO A 309 -4.93 15.43 15.12
CA PRO A 309 -4.66 14.66 16.34
C PRO A 309 -4.36 13.16 16.04
N PRO A 310 -3.46 12.55 16.83
CA PRO A 310 -3.20 11.11 16.72
C PRO A 310 -4.48 10.28 16.73
N GLY A 311 -4.55 9.25 15.89
CA GLY A 311 -5.71 8.37 15.79
C GLY A 311 -6.93 8.95 15.09
N SER A 312 -6.89 10.25 14.70
CA SER A 312 -7.98 10.90 13.96
C SER A 312 -7.83 10.77 12.44
N TYR A 313 -8.88 11.16 11.72
CA TYR A 313 -8.85 11.27 10.26
C TYR A 313 -9.63 12.51 9.79
N VAL A 314 -9.18 13.07 8.69
CA VAL A 314 -9.84 14.16 7.97
C VAL A 314 -10.40 13.66 6.66
N TYR A 315 -9.68 12.74 6.02
CA TYR A 315 -10.01 12.15 4.73
C TYR A 315 -10.04 10.61 4.82
N PRO A 316 -11.17 10.03 5.26
CA PRO A 316 -11.33 8.59 5.43
C PRO A 316 -11.56 7.86 4.11
N TYR A 317 -10.72 8.09 3.11
CA TYR A 317 -10.89 7.56 1.76
C TYR A 317 -11.07 6.04 1.73
N TYR A 318 -10.29 5.32 2.56
CA TYR A 318 -10.35 3.87 2.62
C TYR A 318 -11.42 3.32 3.56
N GLU A 319 -11.81 4.06 4.57
CA GLU A 319 -12.92 3.68 5.44
C GLU A 319 -14.21 3.51 4.63
N GLU A 320 -14.47 4.40 3.68
CA GLU A 320 -15.68 4.37 2.88
C GLU A 320 -15.63 3.37 1.73
N SER A 321 -14.48 3.21 1.07
CA SER A 321 -14.38 2.41 -0.15
C SER A 321 -13.94 0.96 0.07
N ILE A 322 -13.19 0.66 1.12
CA ILE A 322 -12.59 -0.66 1.34
C ILE A 322 -12.93 -1.26 2.70
N TRP A 323 -12.80 -0.51 3.81
CA TRP A 323 -13.07 -1.03 5.15
C TRP A 323 -14.55 -1.19 5.46
N ARG A 324 -15.41 -0.28 4.97
CA ARG A 324 -16.85 -0.42 5.14
C ARG A 324 -17.40 -1.72 4.53
N PRO A 325 -17.02 -2.08 3.30
CA PRO A 325 -17.38 -3.39 2.78
C PRO A 325 -16.89 -4.53 3.67
N ALA A 326 -15.61 -4.55 4.08
CA ALA A 326 -15.07 -5.59 4.93
C ALA A 326 -15.77 -5.69 6.29
N ARG A 327 -16.09 -4.55 6.93
CA ARG A 327 -16.89 -4.51 8.17
C ARG A 327 -18.35 -4.94 7.96
N MET A 328 -18.92 -4.76 6.78
CA MET A 328 -20.30 -5.16 6.47
C MET A 328 -20.48 -6.68 6.38
N PHE A 329 -19.42 -7.48 6.28
CA PHE A 329 -19.51 -8.95 6.33
C PHE A 329 -20.17 -9.47 7.61
N TYR A 330 -19.97 -8.78 8.71
CA TYR A 330 -20.54 -9.13 9.99
C TYR A 330 -21.87 -8.44 10.26
N SER A 331 -22.38 -7.66 9.30
CA SER A 331 -23.68 -6.99 9.40
C SER A 331 -24.74 -7.77 8.63
N SER A 332 -25.97 -7.84 9.18
CA SER A 332 -27.14 -8.45 8.53
C SER A 332 -27.51 -7.82 7.17
N LYS A 333 -26.82 -6.77 6.75
CA LYS A 333 -27.00 -6.03 5.49
C LYS A 333 -26.00 -6.42 4.42
N ALA A 334 -25.05 -7.33 4.69
CA ALA A 334 -24.13 -7.83 3.67
C ALA A 334 -24.92 -8.54 2.57
N ARG A 335 -24.86 -8.03 1.36
CA ARG A 335 -25.51 -8.66 0.21
C ARG A 335 -24.69 -9.87 -0.22
N LYS A 336 -25.35 -11.03 -0.29
CA LYS A 336 -24.75 -12.22 -0.91
C LYS A 336 -24.68 -12.00 -2.42
N ILE A 337 -23.54 -12.30 -3.01
CA ILE A 337 -23.43 -12.37 -4.46
C ILE A 337 -24.24 -13.57 -4.93
N LYS A 338 -25.09 -13.36 -5.95
CA LYS A 338 -25.86 -14.45 -6.54
C LYS A 338 -24.94 -15.59 -6.97
N GLY A 339 -25.09 -16.73 -6.30
CA GLY A 339 -24.49 -17.99 -6.70
C GLY A 339 -23.13 -18.37 -6.10
N THR A 340 -22.40 -17.47 -5.44
CA THR A 340 -21.06 -17.77 -4.93
C THR A 340 -20.92 -17.77 -3.42
N GLY A 341 -21.88 -17.20 -2.67
CA GLY A 341 -21.74 -16.99 -1.23
C GLY A 341 -20.70 -15.90 -0.84
N ALA A 342 -19.92 -15.42 -1.79
CA ALA A 342 -18.91 -14.39 -1.60
C ALA A 342 -19.51 -12.98 -1.66
N TYR A 343 -18.91 -12.04 -0.96
CA TYR A 343 -19.23 -10.62 -1.07
C TYR A 343 -18.35 -9.98 -2.16
N ILE A 344 -18.98 -9.51 -3.22
CA ILE A 344 -18.39 -8.53 -4.14
C ILE A 344 -18.93 -7.16 -3.72
N PRO A 345 -18.08 -6.16 -3.41
CA PRO A 345 -18.54 -4.80 -3.28
C PRO A 345 -19.35 -4.44 -4.52
N ASP A 346 -20.58 -3.97 -4.32
CA ASP A 346 -21.47 -3.62 -5.43
C ASP A 346 -20.99 -2.33 -6.10
N ASN A 347 -19.93 -2.42 -6.93
CA ASN A 347 -19.47 -1.33 -7.80
C ASN A 347 -20.46 -1.04 -8.95
N LYS A 348 -21.65 -1.67 -8.92
CA LYS A 348 -22.73 -1.45 -9.87
C LYS A 348 -23.82 -0.49 -9.38
N THR A 349 -23.49 0.50 -8.58
CA THR A 349 -24.32 1.71 -8.55
C THR A 349 -23.88 2.57 -9.73
N GLY A 350 -24.73 2.70 -10.72
CA GLY A 350 -24.50 3.17 -12.10
C GLY A 350 -23.81 4.52 -12.35
N SER A 351 -22.94 4.99 -11.48
CA SER A 351 -22.08 6.16 -11.65
C SER A 351 -20.59 5.87 -11.55
N ASP A 352 -20.15 4.68 -11.10
CA ASP A 352 -18.74 4.37 -10.83
C ASP A 352 -18.10 3.41 -11.84
N LYS A 353 -18.66 3.30 -13.06
CA LYS A 353 -18.01 2.54 -14.14
C LYS A 353 -16.66 3.10 -14.59
N LYS A 354 -16.13 4.13 -13.91
CA LYS A 354 -14.82 4.75 -14.20
C LYS A 354 -13.99 5.10 -12.96
N ALA A 355 -14.25 4.52 -11.81
CA ALA A 355 -13.30 4.55 -10.68
C ALA A 355 -12.35 3.33 -10.68
N GLY A 356 -12.38 2.53 -11.72
CA GLY A 356 -11.35 1.60 -12.05
C GLY A 356 -10.21 2.37 -12.69
N TYR A 357 -9.13 2.58 -11.98
CA TYR A 357 -7.75 2.72 -12.45
C TYR A 357 -7.56 3.32 -13.88
N GLU A 358 -8.29 4.35 -14.26
CA GLU A 358 -7.96 5.18 -15.39
C GLU A 358 -7.19 6.40 -14.86
N GLU A 359 -5.87 6.41 -15.17
CA GLU A 359 -4.82 7.45 -15.20
C GLU A 359 -4.75 8.47 -14.05
#